data_0d8338f2db7f130ad0cf3f1a4198d62c
#
_entry.id   0d8338f2db7f130ad0cf3f1a4198d62c
#
_cell.length_a   1.000
_cell.length_b   1.000
_cell.length_c   1.000
_cell.angle_alpha   90.00
_cell.angle_beta   90.00
_cell.angle_gamma   90.00
#
_symmetry.space_group_name_H-M   'P 1'
#
loop_
_entity.id
_entity.type
_entity.pdbx_description
1 polymer ?
#
loop_
_entity_poly.entity_id
_entity_poly.type
_entity_poly.pdbx_seq_one_letter_code
_entity_poly.pdbx_strand_id
1 'polypeptide(L)'
;MSDILVRVIDAYIFHQKSDGIKFLIMKRAKTKMYEHLWQGVAGKIEVGETAPEAAIRELKEETGFEPVRMFVADHVSKFYETHGDRINLVPVFGIEVDREEVIISEEHCDFKWVDFETARDTLVWKGQKEGITAVNNMLNSNDN
;
A
#
# COMPACT_ATOMS: atom_id res chain seq x y z
N MET A 1 18.60 16.55 17.97
CA MET A 1 18.92 15.81 16.72
C MET A 1 17.70 15.04 16.28
N SER A 2 17.36 15.10 14.99
CA SER A 2 16.20 14.40 14.45
C SER A 2 16.48 12.90 14.29
N ASP A 3 15.45 12.08 14.50
CA ASP A 3 15.57 10.62 14.40
C ASP A 3 15.14 10.11 13.02
N ILE A 4 15.67 8.94 12.64
CA ILE A 4 15.23 8.19 11.47
C ILE A 4 14.57 6.91 11.96
N LEU A 5 13.33 6.67 11.57
CA LEU A 5 12.55 5.53 12.05
C LEU A 5 11.90 4.75 10.88
N VAL A 6 11.76 3.45 11.08
CA VAL A 6 11.01 2.58 10.19
C VAL A 6 9.83 2.03 10.99
N ARG A 7 8.66 2.67 10.88
CA ARG A 7 7.50 2.37 11.74
C ARG A 7 6.26 1.96 10.98
N VAL A 8 6.20 2.24 9.69
CA VAL A 8 5.02 1.98 8.87
C VAL A 8 5.42 1.32 7.57
N ILE A 9 4.48 0.62 6.95
CA ILE A 9 4.65 0.02 5.63
C ILE A 9 3.56 0.53 4.69
N ASP A 10 3.83 0.47 3.39
CA ASP A 10 2.85 0.61 2.33
C ASP A 10 2.86 -0.66 1.49
N ALA A 11 1.69 -1.10 1.06
CA ALA A 11 1.57 -2.22 0.15
C ALA A 11 0.56 -1.90 -0.94
N TYR A 12 0.92 -2.18 -2.18
CA TYR A 12 0.04 -2.00 -3.32
C TYR A 12 -0.42 -3.36 -3.79
N ILE A 13 -1.73 -3.56 -3.73
CA ILE A 13 -2.38 -4.85 -3.93
C ILE A 13 -2.85 -4.92 -5.36
N PHE A 14 -2.53 -6.02 -6.04
CA PHE A 14 -2.92 -6.18 -7.43
C PHE A 14 -3.52 -7.56 -7.69
N HIS A 15 -4.34 -7.61 -8.71
CA HIS A 15 -4.94 -8.84 -9.22
C HIS A 15 -4.66 -8.90 -10.71
N GLN A 16 -4.06 -10.00 -11.16
CA GLN A 16 -3.74 -10.19 -12.56
C GLN A 16 -4.90 -10.90 -13.25
N LYS A 17 -5.51 -10.17 -14.20
CA LYS A 17 -6.65 -10.67 -14.97
C LYS A 17 -6.21 -10.91 -16.41
N SER A 18 -7.06 -11.56 -17.20
CA SER A 18 -6.78 -11.81 -18.62
C SER A 18 -6.62 -10.53 -19.43
N ASP A 19 -7.29 -9.45 -19.02
CA ASP A 19 -7.24 -8.14 -19.69
C ASP A 19 -6.24 -7.17 -19.04
N GLY A 20 -5.41 -7.64 -18.13
CA GLY A 20 -4.36 -6.85 -17.52
C GLY A 20 -4.39 -6.87 -16.00
N ILE A 21 -3.53 -6.04 -15.43
CA ILE A 21 -3.37 -5.93 -13.98
C ILE A 21 -4.27 -4.82 -13.44
N LYS A 22 -4.98 -5.12 -12.36
CA LYS A 22 -5.79 -4.13 -11.65
C LYS A 22 -5.22 -3.95 -10.25
N PHE A 23 -5.16 -2.70 -9.81
CA PHE A 23 -4.71 -2.33 -8.47
C PHE A 23 -5.89 -1.97 -7.59
N LEU A 24 -5.81 -2.36 -6.33
CA LEU A 24 -6.80 -1.98 -5.32
C LEU A 24 -6.46 -0.63 -4.73
N ILE A 25 -7.43 0.28 -4.73
CA ILE A 25 -7.33 1.49 -3.94
C ILE A 25 -8.55 1.57 -3.01
N MET A 26 -8.32 2.10 -1.82
CA MET A 26 -9.34 2.17 -0.78
C MET A 26 -9.45 3.60 -0.26
N LYS A 27 -10.67 4.02 -0.02
CA LYS A 27 -10.97 5.37 0.44
C LYS A 27 -11.03 5.41 1.96
N ARG A 28 -10.28 6.31 2.59
CA ARG A 28 -10.26 6.45 4.04
C ARG A 28 -11.63 6.88 4.56
N ALA A 29 -12.02 6.30 5.69
CA ALA A 29 -13.30 6.57 6.31
C ALA A 29 -13.36 7.98 6.90
N LYS A 30 -14.56 8.52 7.02
CA LYS A 30 -14.81 9.87 7.51
C LYS A 30 -14.25 10.13 8.91
N THR A 31 -14.15 9.09 9.74
CA THR A 31 -13.69 9.22 11.13
C THR A 31 -12.18 9.17 11.28
N LYS A 32 -11.44 9.01 10.17
CA LYS A 32 -9.97 8.88 10.20
C LYS A 32 -9.28 10.15 9.73
N MET A 33 -8.04 10.35 10.19
CA MET A 33 -7.19 11.42 9.67
C MET A 33 -7.05 11.25 8.15
N TYR A 34 -7.02 12.35 7.41
CA TYR A 34 -7.01 12.34 5.94
C TYR A 34 -8.24 11.63 5.36
N GLU A 35 -9.40 11.89 5.95
CA GLU A 35 -10.66 11.30 5.48
C GLU A 35 -10.87 11.52 3.98
N HIS A 36 -11.48 10.51 3.33
CA HIS A 36 -11.82 10.54 1.90
C HIS A 36 -10.64 10.54 0.94
N LEU A 37 -9.41 10.43 1.41
CA LEU A 37 -8.26 10.21 0.53
C LEU A 37 -8.16 8.73 0.17
N TRP A 38 -7.79 8.46 -1.06
CA TRP A 38 -7.58 7.10 -1.55
C TRP A 38 -6.15 6.65 -1.24
N GLN A 39 -5.98 5.38 -0.91
CA GLN A 39 -4.68 4.80 -0.56
C GLN A 39 -4.63 3.30 -0.86
N GLY A 40 -3.43 2.72 -0.84
CA GLY A 40 -3.25 1.28 -0.81
C GLY A 40 -3.41 0.77 0.62
N VAL A 41 -2.86 -0.42 0.89
CA VAL A 41 -2.78 -0.96 2.25
C VAL A 41 -1.61 -0.27 2.96
N ALA A 42 -1.82 0.18 4.16
CA ALA A 42 -0.79 0.85 4.95
C ALA A 42 -1.04 0.59 6.43
N GLY A 43 0.02 0.60 7.22
CA GLY A 43 -0.14 0.44 8.65
C GLY A 43 1.17 0.41 9.40
N LYS A 44 1.06 0.34 10.72
CA LYS A 44 2.21 0.36 11.61
C LYS A 44 2.81 -1.03 11.78
N ILE A 45 4.14 -1.06 11.88
CA ILE A 45 4.87 -2.27 12.26
C ILE A 45 4.74 -2.41 13.77
N GLU A 46 4.24 -3.54 14.24
CA GLU A 46 4.05 -3.79 15.66
C GLU A 46 5.33 -4.33 16.30
N VAL A 47 5.41 -4.23 17.61
CA VAL A 47 6.57 -4.73 18.37
C VAL A 47 6.75 -6.23 18.11
N GLY A 48 7.97 -6.62 17.74
CA GLY A 48 8.30 -8.01 17.45
C GLY A 48 7.96 -8.46 16.03
N GLU A 49 7.43 -7.54 15.23
CA GLU A 49 7.01 -7.83 13.85
C GLU A 49 8.02 -7.30 12.86
N THR A 50 8.28 -8.05 11.79
CA THR A 50 9.05 -7.53 10.66
C THR A 50 8.15 -6.73 9.73
N ALA A 51 8.74 -5.93 8.84
CA ALA A 51 7.96 -5.18 7.87
C ALA A 51 7.12 -6.08 6.94
N PRO A 52 7.66 -7.19 6.39
CA PRO A 52 6.84 -8.12 5.60
C PRO A 52 5.67 -8.72 6.40
N GLU A 53 5.91 -9.08 7.66
CA GLU A 53 4.84 -9.60 8.53
C GLU A 53 3.75 -8.56 8.76
N ALA A 54 4.15 -7.29 8.96
CA ALA A 54 3.19 -6.19 9.08
C ALA A 54 2.34 -6.03 7.82
N ALA A 55 2.98 -6.13 6.65
CA ALA A 55 2.27 -6.01 5.38
C ALA A 55 1.20 -7.08 5.20
N ILE A 56 1.53 -8.33 5.55
CA ILE A 56 0.59 -9.45 5.46
C ILE A 56 -0.56 -9.28 6.47
N ARG A 57 -0.24 -8.87 7.69
CA ARG A 57 -1.25 -8.63 8.72
C ARG A 57 -2.20 -7.50 8.32
N GLU A 58 -1.66 -6.38 7.87
CA GLU A 58 -2.47 -5.25 7.44
C GLU A 58 -3.33 -5.59 6.22
N LEU A 59 -2.80 -6.37 5.29
CA LEU A 59 -3.59 -6.87 4.16
C LEU A 59 -4.83 -7.61 4.65
N LYS A 60 -4.65 -8.53 5.58
CA LYS A 60 -5.75 -9.30 6.10
C LYS A 60 -6.76 -8.43 6.87
N GLU A 61 -6.27 -7.53 7.71
CA GLU A 61 -7.13 -6.65 8.50
C GLU A 61 -7.94 -5.69 7.63
N GLU A 62 -7.31 -5.12 6.59
CA GLU A 62 -7.94 -4.10 5.77
C GLU A 62 -8.78 -4.64 4.62
N THR A 63 -8.53 -5.87 4.17
CA THR A 63 -9.19 -6.43 2.97
C THR A 63 -9.77 -7.82 3.15
N GLY A 64 -9.34 -8.57 4.15
CA GLY A 64 -9.68 -9.98 4.32
C GLY A 64 -8.84 -10.92 3.46
N PHE A 65 -7.90 -10.40 2.66
CA PHE A 65 -7.12 -11.22 1.73
C PHE A 65 -5.92 -11.89 2.37
N GLU A 66 -5.53 -13.02 1.77
CA GLU A 66 -4.23 -13.65 1.96
C GLU A 66 -3.42 -13.45 0.68
N PRO A 67 -2.09 -13.29 0.77
CA PRO A 67 -1.29 -13.07 -0.43
C PRO A 67 -1.12 -14.35 -1.25
N VAL A 68 -1.22 -14.23 -2.57
CA VAL A 68 -0.77 -15.27 -3.51
C VAL A 68 0.75 -15.23 -3.61
N ARG A 69 1.29 -14.03 -3.74
CA ARG A 69 2.73 -13.76 -3.65
C ARG A 69 2.95 -12.33 -3.21
N MET A 70 4.13 -12.08 -2.68
CA MET A 70 4.52 -10.74 -2.24
C MET A 70 5.98 -10.51 -2.60
N PHE A 71 6.29 -9.29 -3.01
CA PHE A 71 7.67 -8.90 -3.28
C PHE A 71 7.93 -7.50 -2.73
N VAL A 72 9.21 -7.22 -2.50
CA VAL A 72 9.67 -5.91 -2.04
C VAL A 72 9.80 -5.02 -3.27
N ALA A 73 9.17 -3.85 -3.24
CA ALA A 73 9.31 -2.89 -4.33
C ALA A 73 10.72 -2.28 -4.32
N ASP A 74 11.22 -1.96 -5.49
CA ASP A 74 12.50 -1.26 -5.65
C ASP A 74 12.30 0.23 -5.34
N HIS A 75 11.89 0.52 -4.10
CA HIS A 75 11.58 1.87 -3.64
C HIS A 75 11.33 1.84 -2.14
N VAL A 76 11.85 2.85 -1.45
CA VAL A 76 11.51 3.13 -0.06
C VAL A 76 10.97 4.55 -0.03
N SER A 77 9.75 4.74 0.44
CA SER A 77 9.17 6.06 0.60
C SER A 77 9.70 6.72 1.87
N LYS A 78 9.66 8.04 1.90
CA LYS A 78 10.17 8.79 3.05
C LYS A 78 9.35 10.06 3.24
N PHE A 79 9.20 10.46 4.50
CA PHE A 79 8.59 11.75 4.82
C PHE A 79 9.09 12.24 6.17
N TYR A 80 9.18 13.57 6.29
CA TYR A 80 9.53 14.20 7.55
C TYR A 80 8.25 14.52 8.32
N GLU A 81 8.25 14.16 9.61
CA GLU A 81 7.14 14.39 10.51
C GLU A 81 7.56 15.42 11.54
N THR A 82 6.98 16.63 11.43
CA THR A 82 7.34 17.75 12.31
C THR A 82 6.96 17.50 13.76
N HIS A 83 5.82 16.87 13.98
CA HIS A 83 5.32 16.59 15.33
C HIS A 83 6.30 15.80 16.18
N GLY A 84 6.91 14.77 15.59
CA GLY A 84 7.89 13.95 16.31
C GLY A 84 9.35 14.31 15.99
N ASP A 85 9.58 15.29 15.14
CA ASP A 85 10.91 15.67 14.63
C ASP A 85 11.69 14.44 14.15
N ARG A 86 11.13 13.74 13.15
CA ARG A 86 11.73 12.50 12.66
C ARG A 86 11.45 12.28 11.19
N ILE A 87 12.35 11.55 10.55
CA ILE A 87 12.16 11.08 9.18
C ILE A 87 11.68 9.64 9.26
N ASN A 88 10.58 9.36 8.60
CA ASN A 88 10.06 8.00 8.46
C ASN A 88 10.51 7.43 7.12
N LEU A 89 11.10 6.24 7.16
CA LEU A 89 11.38 5.45 5.98
C LEU A 89 10.31 4.36 5.92
N VAL A 90 9.70 4.19 4.75
CA VAL A 90 8.53 3.32 4.56
C VAL A 90 8.85 2.23 3.56
N PRO A 91 9.05 0.98 4.01
CA PRO A 91 9.18 -0.15 3.08
C PRO A 91 7.90 -0.30 2.25
N VAL A 92 8.06 -0.62 0.97
CA VAL A 92 6.96 -0.73 0.02
C VAL A 92 6.93 -2.13 -0.56
N PHE A 93 5.73 -2.73 -0.58
CA PHE A 93 5.52 -4.08 -1.07
C PHE A 93 4.49 -4.11 -2.20
N GLY A 94 4.66 -5.05 -3.12
CA GLY A 94 3.63 -5.43 -4.07
C GLY A 94 3.06 -6.76 -3.64
N ILE A 95 1.73 -6.88 -3.56
CA ILE A 95 1.08 -8.10 -3.12
C ILE A 95 0.02 -8.52 -4.12
N GLU A 96 0.18 -9.70 -4.68
CA GLU A 96 -0.82 -10.29 -5.57
C GLU A 96 -1.88 -11.04 -4.77
N VAL A 97 -3.13 -10.84 -5.15
CA VAL A 97 -4.27 -11.59 -4.61
C VAL A 97 -5.04 -12.24 -5.78
N ASP A 98 -5.87 -13.23 -5.47
CA ASP A 98 -6.56 -14.03 -6.49
C ASP A 98 -8.05 -13.73 -6.60
N ARG A 99 -8.52 -12.69 -5.94
CA ARG A 99 -9.94 -12.31 -5.96
C ARG A 99 -10.08 -10.80 -5.77
N GLU A 100 -11.27 -10.28 -6.04
CA GLU A 100 -11.53 -8.83 -5.94
C GLU A 100 -12.57 -8.46 -4.89
N GLU A 101 -13.14 -9.43 -4.19
CA GLU A 101 -14.14 -9.18 -3.15
C GLU A 101 -13.46 -8.75 -1.86
N VAL A 102 -13.45 -7.44 -1.62
CA VAL A 102 -12.81 -6.84 -0.44
C VAL A 102 -13.81 -6.75 0.71
N ILE A 103 -13.37 -7.19 1.89
CA ILE A 103 -14.10 -6.97 3.13
C ILE A 103 -13.41 -5.81 3.84
N ILE A 104 -13.88 -4.60 3.59
CA ILE A 104 -13.24 -3.39 4.14
C ILE A 104 -13.43 -3.30 5.65
N SER A 105 -12.38 -2.82 6.32
CA SER A 105 -12.41 -2.56 7.76
C SER A 105 -13.02 -1.17 8.03
N GLU A 106 -13.10 -0.82 9.32
CA GLU A 106 -13.59 0.49 9.74
C GLU A 106 -12.71 1.65 9.26
N GLU A 107 -11.48 1.38 8.85
CA GLU A 107 -10.56 2.42 8.37
C GLU A 107 -10.95 2.96 7.01
N HIS A 108 -11.72 2.21 6.24
CA HIS A 108 -12.09 2.55 4.87
C HIS A 108 -13.59 2.49 4.67
N CYS A 109 -14.09 3.34 3.78
CA CYS A 109 -15.53 3.41 3.47
C CYS A 109 -15.86 2.99 2.05
N ASP A 110 -14.86 2.77 1.21
CA ASP A 110 -15.06 2.37 -0.18
C ASP A 110 -13.78 1.74 -0.73
N PHE A 111 -13.91 1.00 -1.82
CA PHE A 111 -12.78 0.42 -2.54
C PHE A 111 -13.10 0.33 -4.02
N LYS A 112 -12.05 0.29 -4.84
CA LYS A 112 -12.21 -0.01 -6.27
C LYS A 112 -10.94 -0.63 -6.83
N TRP A 113 -11.12 -1.41 -7.89
CA TRP A 113 -10.03 -2.02 -8.64
C TRP A 113 -9.91 -1.23 -9.94
N VAL A 114 -8.72 -0.68 -10.19
CA VAL A 114 -8.48 0.20 -11.32
C VAL A 114 -7.16 -0.14 -11.99
N ASP A 115 -6.97 0.35 -13.23
CA ASP A 115 -5.69 0.19 -13.88
C ASP A 115 -4.61 1.05 -13.18
N PHE A 116 -3.37 0.80 -13.53
CA PHE A 116 -2.23 1.47 -12.91
C PHE A 116 -2.32 3.00 -13.02
N GLU A 117 -2.62 3.51 -14.21
CA GLU A 117 -2.63 4.96 -14.41
C GLU A 117 -3.70 5.64 -13.56
N THR A 118 -4.87 5.05 -13.49
CA THR A 118 -5.97 5.56 -12.65
C THR A 118 -5.57 5.51 -11.18
N ALA A 119 -4.97 4.41 -10.73
CA ALA A 119 -4.52 4.28 -9.35
C ALA A 119 -3.48 5.35 -9.01
N ARG A 120 -2.45 5.47 -9.84
CA ARG A 120 -1.39 6.47 -9.64
C ARG A 120 -1.97 7.88 -9.55
N ASP A 121 -2.88 8.22 -10.47
CA ASP A 121 -3.42 9.58 -10.53
C ASP A 121 -4.43 9.87 -9.41
N THR A 122 -5.04 8.84 -8.83
CA THR A 122 -5.98 8.98 -7.71
C THR A 122 -5.27 9.11 -6.37
N LEU A 123 -4.11 8.46 -6.21
CA LEU A 123 -3.30 8.60 -5.00
C LEU A 123 -2.78 10.04 -4.89
N VAL A 124 -2.73 10.57 -3.67
CA VAL A 124 -2.45 12.00 -3.45
C VAL A 124 -0.96 12.26 -3.24
N TRP A 125 -0.32 11.44 -2.40
CA TRP A 125 1.04 11.72 -1.97
C TRP A 125 2.07 11.25 -3.00
N LYS A 126 3.11 12.06 -3.18
CA LYS A 126 4.20 11.73 -4.10
C LYS A 126 4.81 10.37 -3.81
N GLY A 127 5.04 10.06 -2.52
CA GLY A 127 5.59 8.77 -2.11
C GLY A 127 4.70 7.59 -2.51
N GLN A 128 3.39 7.75 -2.45
CA GLN A 128 2.45 6.73 -2.89
C GLN A 128 2.50 6.54 -4.40
N LYS A 129 2.53 7.63 -5.14
CA LYS A 129 2.63 7.57 -6.62
C LYS A 129 3.93 6.88 -7.05
N GLU A 130 5.04 7.21 -6.40
CA GLU A 130 6.33 6.57 -6.68
C GLU A 130 6.32 5.11 -6.28
N GLY A 131 5.71 4.77 -5.15
CA GLY A 131 5.62 3.39 -4.66
C GLY A 131 4.85 2.48 -5.60
N ILE A 132 3.66 2.88 -6.01
CA ILE A 132 2.86 2.07 -6.94
C ILE A 132 3.52 1.98 -8.32
N THR A 133 4.22 3.04 -8.72
CA THR A 133 4.97 3.03 -9.98
C THR A 133 6.10 2.01 -9.92
N ALA A 134 6.83 1.93 -8.81
CA ALA A 134 7.88 0.95 -8.63
C ALA A 134 7.33 -0.49 -8.71
N VAL A 135 6.21 -0.75 -8.05
CA VAL A 135 5.54 -2.05 -8.12
C VAL A 135 5.15 -2.39 -9.56
N ASN A 136 4.50 -1.46 -10.24
CA ASN A 136 4.05 -1.68 -11.61
C ASN A 136 5.21 -1.93 -12.57
N ASN A 137 6.30 -1.18 -12.42
CA ASN A 137 7.49 -1.36 -13.25
C ASN A 137 8.11 -2.74 -13.06
N MET A 138 8.14 -3.24 -11.82
CA MET A 138 8.66 -4.58 -11.53
C MET A 138 7.79 -5.66 -12.18
N LEU A 139 6.48 -5.49 -12.15
CA LEU A 139 5.55 -6.43 -12.77
C LEU A 139 5.75 -6.48 -14.30
N ASN A 140 5.93 -5.33 -14.92
CA ASN A 140 6.11 -5.24 -16.37
C ASN A 140 7.48 -5.76 -16.83
N SER A 141 8.53 -5.55 -16.05
CA SER A 141 9.86 -6.03 -16.42
C SER A 141 10.00 -7.55 -16.26
N ASN A 142 9.17 -8.18 -15.43
CA ASN A 142 9.18 -9.64 -15.27
C ASN A 142 8.42 -10.37 -16.39
N ASP A 143 7.74 -9.65 -17.26
CA ASP A 143 6.98 -10.21 -18.38
C ASP A 143 7.85 -10.45 -19.62
N ASN A 144 9.14 -10.15 -19.54
CA ASN A 144 10.08 -10.32 -20.63
C ASN A 144 10.85 -11.63 -20.54
#